data_977bd482d45e1107a6c43951397741e1
#
_entry.id   977bd482d45e1107a6c43951397741e1
#
_cell.length_a   1.000
_cell.length_b   1.000
_cell.length_c   1.000
_cell.angle_alpha   90.00
_cell.angle_beta   90.00
_cell.angle_gamma   90.00
#
_symmetry.space_group_name_H-M   'P 1'
#
loop_
_entity.id
_entity.type
_entity.pdbx_description
1 polymer ?
#
loop_
_entity_poly.entity_id
_entity_poly.type
_entity_poly.pdbx_seq_one_letter_code
_entity_poly.pdbx_strand_id
1 'polypeptide(L)'
;MKKSLLYLFMFVCSVSLFSSCGDDDDEVKYPIDTDLAGGYIGKLSVVVDGNQMGTTENQKISIAQSNKGANQIALSLKNFTFLINVGDIEVDPCTVKAIDGGYSFEGQQNLDLVAPLGNCPISILGTVKGSNINIEIGVKVGAPLNQDVKATFVGTKLTGNESSEAKITGFTFDSDVVTE
;
A
#
# COMPACT_ATOMS: atom_id res chain seq x y z
N MET A 1 9.20 -62.66 18.07
CA MET A 1 8.84 -61.73 17.01
C MET A 1 7.46 -61.08 17.15
N LYS A 2 6.62 -61.39 18.16
CA LYS A 2 5.30 -60.80 18.33
C LYS A 2 5.23 -59.51 19.21
N LYS A 3 6.28 -59.30 20.03
CA LYS A 3 6.33 -58.12 20.93
C LYS A 3 6.81 -56.83 20.24
N SER A 4 7.65 -56.96 19.22
CA SER A 4 8.20 -55.82 18.47
C SER A 4 7.16 -55.15 17.57
N LEU A 5 6.19 -55.95 17.08
CA LEU A 5 5.11 -55.44 16.23
C LEU A 5 4.06 -54.63 17.07
N LEU A 6 3.87 -55.01 18.34
CA LEU A 6 2.98 -54.33 19.26
C LEU A 6 3.52 -52.92 19.63
N TYR A 7 4.84 -52.79 19.82
CA TYR A 7 5.45 -51.48 20.08
C TYR A 7 5.44 -50.57 18.86
N LEU A 8 5.58 -51.14 17.66
CA LEU A 8 5.48 -50.39 16.41
C LEU A 8 4.06 -49.84 16.23
N PHE A 9 3.04 -50.63 16.59
CA PHE A 9 1.64 -50.21 16.49
C PHE A 9 1.27 -49.15 17.54
N MET A 10 1.81 -49.23 18.77
CA MET A 10 1.65 -48.20 19.79
C MET A 10 2.35 -46.87 19.41
N PHE A 11 3.49 -46.94 18.72
CA PHE A 11 4.21 -45.75 18.30
C PHE A 11 3.51 -45.02 17.15
N VAL A 12 2.85 -45.75 16.26
CA VAL A 12 2.06 -45.16 15.14
C VAL A 12 0.76 -44.51 15.64
N CYS A 13 0.12 -45.06 16.69
CA CYS A 13 -1.08 -44.48 17.27
C CYS A 13 -0.84 -43.20 18.10
N SER A 14 0.39 -42.99 18.60
CA SER A 14 0.70 -41.79 19.40
C SER A 14 1.01 -40.55 18.56
N VAL A 15 1.26 -40.72 17.26
CA VAL A 15 1.52 -39.58 16.34
C VAL A 15 0.22 -39.00 15.74
N SER A 16 -0.89 -39.76 15.81
CA SER A 16 -2.17 -39.34 15.23
C SER A 16 -3.07 -38.52 16.16
N LEU A 17 -2.63 -38.20 17.39
CA LEU A 17 -3.42 -37.43 18.34
C LEU A 17 -3.07 -35.93 18.40
N PHE A 18 -2.16 -35.46 17.53
CA PHE A 18 -1.83 -34.04 17.42
C PHE A 18 -2.43 -33.36 16.21
N SER A 19 -3.35 -34.00 15.48
CA SER A 19 -4.12 -33.42 14.37
C SER A 19 -5.53 -33.06 14.77
N SER A 20 -5.73 -32.59 16.00
CA SER A 20 -6.95 -31.87 16.38
C SER A 20 -6.58 -30.48 16.85
N CYS A 21 -5.88 -29.75 15.99
CA CYS A 21 -5.97 -28.30 16.02
C CYS A 21 -7.23 -27.97 15.24
N GLY A 22 -8.27 -27.55 15.94
CA GLY A 22 -9.42 -26.94 15.33
C GLY A 22 -8.96 -25.79 14.46
N ASP A 23 -9.51 -25.66 13.27
CA ASP A 23 -9.50 -24.47 12.45
C ASP A 23 -10.32 -23.37 13.16
N ASP A 24 -9.83 -22.89 14.29
CA ASP A 24 -10.02 -21.54 14.74
C ASP A 24 -8.74 -20.81 14.28
N ASP A 25 -8.66 -20.50 12.98
CA ASP A 25 -7.86 -19.41 12.48
C ASP A 25 -8.43 -18.13 13.11
N ASP A 26 -8.08 -17.87 14.36
CA ASP A 26 -8.19 -16.57 14.97
C ASP A 26 -7.25 -15.65 14.15
N GLU A 27 -7.75 -15.16 13.01
CA GLU A 27 -7.06 -14.19 12.18
C GLU A 27 -6.71 -13.01 13.08
N VAL A 28 -5.41 -12.85 13.37
CA VAL A 28 -4.93 -11.79 14.26
C VAL A 28 -5.41 -10.46 13.69
N LYS A 29 -6.39 -9.86 14.34
CA LYS A 29 -6.94 -8.58 13.91
C LYS A 29 -6.02 -7.45 14.36
N TYR A 30 -5.49 -6.71 13.40
CA TYR A 30 -4.65 -5.55 13.69
C TYR A 30 -5.50 -4.32 14.04
N PRO A 31 -5.03 -3.43 14.92
CA PRO A 31 -5.71 -2.19 15.30
C PRO A 31 -5.54 -1.12 14.20
N ILE A 32 -6.09 -1.38 13.03
CA ILE A 32 -5.92 -0.52 11.83
C ILE A 32 -6.45 0.90 12.10
N ASP A 33 -7.60 1.02 12.76
CA ASP A 33 -8.24 2.32 13.01
C ASP A 33 -7.40 3.27 13.86
N THR A 34 -6.62 2.73 14.79
CA THR A 34 -5.75 3.53 15.66
C THR A 34 -4.35 3.72 15.10
N ASP A 35 -3.77 2.67 14.55
CA ASP A 35 -2.36 2.66 14.19
C ASP A 35 -2.12 3.14 12.76
N LEU A 36 -2.96 2.71 11.82
CA LEU A 36 -2.77 2.95 10.39
C LEU A 36 -3.71 4.00 9.83
N ALA A 37 -5.02 3.97 10.19
CA ALA A 37 -5.99 4.88 9.61
C ALA A 37 -5.70 6.33 9.94
N GLY A 38 -5.96 7.21 8.96
CA GLY A 38 -5.77 8.65 9.07
C GLY A 38 -5.14 9.28 7.84
N GLY A 39 -4.91 10.58 7.93
CA GLY A 39 -4.20 11.36 6.93
C GLY A 39 -2.70 11.32 7.14
N TYR A 40 -1.97 11.33 6.05
CA TYR A 40 -0.51 11.45 6.03
C TYR A 40 -0.12 12.59 5.11
N ILE A 41 0.90 13.36 5.48
CA ILE A 41 1.46 14.44 4.67
C ILE A 41 2.94 14.18 4.44
N GLY A 42 3.40 14.44 3.24
CA GLY A 42 4.78 14.15 2.91
C GLY A 42 5.17 14.56 1.50
N LYS A 43 6.28 14.03 1.08
CA LYS A 43 6.92 14.24 -0.21
C LYS A 43 6.60 13.09 -1.15
N LEU A 44 6.14 13.40 -2.35
CA LEU A 44 5.91 12.46 -3.42
C LEU A 44 6.92 12.71 -4.55
N SER A 45 7.71 11.70 -4.88
CA SER A 45 8.67 11.74 -5.99
C SER A 45 8.19 10.82 -7.10
N VAL A 46 8.28 11.26 -8.35
CA VAL A 46 7.83 10.49 -9.52
C VAL A 46 8.95 10.25 -10.50
N VAL A 47 9.05 9.02 -10.96
CA VAL A 47 10.00 8.53 -11.96
C VAL A 47 9.22 7.87 -13.11
N VAL A 48 9.52 8.21 -14.35
CA VAL A 48 8.92 7.62 -15.55
C VAL A 48 10.04 7.01 -16.39
N ASP A 49 9.92 5.72 -16.70
CA ASP A 49 10.93 4.97 -17.48
C ASP A 49 12.37 5.16 -16.97
N GLY A 50 12.53 5.25 -15.63
CA GLY A 50 13.82 5.45 -14.98
C GLY A 50 14.30 6.90 -14.86
N ASN A 51 13.59 7.85 -15.45
CA ASN A 51 13.92 9.27 -15.40
C ASN A 51 13.15 9.99 -14.29
N GLN A 52 13.85 10.76 -13.45
CA GLN A 52 13.21 11.59 -12.42
C GLN A 52 12.42 12.71 -13.10
N MET A 53 11.11 12.74 -12.86
CA MET A 53 10.22 13.72 -13.50
C MET A 53 9.90 14.89 -12.59
N GLY A 54 9.89 14.68 -11.28
CA GLY A 54 9.59 15.74 -10.33
C GLY A 54 9.30 15.24 -8.94
N THR A 55 9.10 16.22 -8.06
CA THR A 55 8.78 16.00 -6.66
C THR A 55 7.73 17.01 -6.22
N THR A 56 6.74 16.54 -5.46
CA THR A 56 5.70 17.38 -4.85
C THR A 56 5.85 17.31 -3.34
N GLU A 57 6.00 18.45 -2.70
CA GLU A 57 5.99 18.57 -1.24
C GLU A 57 4.54 18.72 -0.73
N ASN A 58 4.33 18.39 0.54
CA ASN A 58 3.03 18.49 1.21
C ASN A 58 1.89 17.70 0.54
N GLN A 59 2.24 16.62 -0.17
CA GLN A 59 1.24 15.72 -0.72
C GLN A 59 0.50 15.03 0.43
N LYS A 60 -0.83 14.95 0.34
CA LYS A 60 -1.65 14.23 1.31
C LYS A 60 -2.08 12.88 0.75
N ILE A 61 -2.03 11.86 1.60
CA ILE A 61 -2.56 10.51 1.37
C ILE A 61 -3.43 10.16 2.55
N SER A 62 -4.54 9.45 2.33
CA SER A 62 -5.38 8.92 3.40
C SER A 62 -5.40 7.40 3.39
N ILE A 63 -5.41 6.82 4.57
CA ILE A 63 -5.60 5.40 4.82
C ILE A 63 -6.85 5.23 5.67
N ALA A 64 -7.72 4.31 5.29
CA ALA A 64 -8.90 3.93 6.05
C ALA A 64 -8.98 2.41 6.18
N GLN A 65 -9.72 1.91 7.18
CA GLN A 65 -10.08 0.50 7.25
C GLN A 65 -10.87 0.12 6.00
N SER A 66 -10.48 -0.95 5.31
CA SER A 66 -11.30 -1.52 4.23
C SER A 66 -12.50 -2.28 4.80
N ASN A 67 -13.61 -2.23 4.09
CA ASN A 67 -14.77 -3.07 4.43
C ASN A 67 -14.69 -4.49 3.85
N LYS A 68 -13.60 -4.81 3.16
CA LYS A 68 -13.38 -6.10 2.47
C LYS A 68 -12.72 -7.15 3.35
N GLY A 69 -12.10 -6.75 4.47
CA GLY A 69 -11.48 -7.67 5.41
C GLY A 69 -10.90 -7.00 6.66
N ALA A 70 -10.71 -7.79 7.73
CA ALA A 70 -10.26 -7.28 9.03
C ALA A 70 -8.85 -6.68 8.99
N ASN A 71 -7.95 -7.27 8.19
CA ASN A 71 -6.55 -6.83 8.05
C ASN A 71 -6.31 -6.17 6.69
N GLN A 72 -7.29 -5.37 6.23
CA GLN A 72 -7.22 -4.69 4.95
C GLN A 72 -7.49 -3.19 5.10
N ILE A 73 -6.80 -2.41 4.29
CA ILE A 73 -6.94 -0.95 4.22
C ILE A 73 -7.30 -0.50 2.82
N ALA A 74 -7.96 0.63 2.74
CA ALA A 74 -8.12 1.43 1.52
C ALA A 74 -7.12 2.59 1.57
N LEU A 75 -6.33 2.75 0.51
CA LEU A 75 -5.41 3.87 0.33
C LEU A 75 -5.98 4.81 -0.71
N SER A 76 -6.02 6.10 -0.42
CA SER A 76 -6.58 7.12 -1.31
C SER A 76 -5.67 8.33 -1.45
N LEU A 77 -5.46 8.74 -2.68
CA LEU A 77 -4.78 9.96 -3.10
C LEU A 77 -5.74 10.73 -3.99
N LYS A 78 -6.31 11.83 -3.50
CA LYS A 78 -7.33 12.59 -4.20
C LYS A 78 -6.75 13.72 -5.05
N ASN A 79 -7.38 13.97 -6.22
CA ASN A 79 -7.04 15.05 -7.13
C ASN A 79 -5.54 15.09 -7.50
N PHE A 80 -4.95 13.92 -7.70
CA PHE A 80 -3.53 13.84 -8.03
C PHE A 80 -3.28 14.44 -9.41
N THR A 81 -2.37 15.41 -9.46
CA THR A 81 -1.95 16.06 -10.70
C THR A 81 -0.43 16.00 -10.80
N PHE A 82 0.07 15.44 -11.88
CA PHE A 82 1.48 15.35 -12.19
C PHE A 82 1.66 15.45 -13.71
N LEU A 83 2.24 16.55 -14.22
CA LEU A 83 2.28 16.92 -15.64
C LEU A 83 0.91 16.96 -16.32
N ILE A 84 0.06 16.00 -16.00
CA ILE A 84 -1.35 15.90 -16.39
C ILE A 84 -2.20 15.64 -15.15
N ASN A 85 -3.48 15.95 -15.22
CA ASN A 85 -4.41 15.57 -14.18
C ASN A 85 -4.62 14.04 -14.23
N VAL A 86 -4.15 13.33 -13.23
CA VAL A 86 -4.31 11.87 -13.10
C VAL A 86 -5.67 11.52 -12.49
N GLY A 87 -6.21 12.45 -11.68
CA GLY A 87 -7.46 12.24 -10.95
C GLY A 87 -7.26 11.57 -9.59
N ASP A 88 -8.28 10.85 -9.16
CA ASP A 88 -8.25 10.13 -7.90
C ASP A 88 -7.62 8.75 -8.08
N ILE A 89 -6.65 8.44 -7.23
CA ILE A 89 -6.08 7.10 -7.09
C ILE A 89 -6.63 6.52 -5.79
N GLU A 90 -7.35 5.42 -5.89
CA GLU A 90 -7.85 4.67 -4.74
C GLU A 90 -7.60 3.19 -4.96
N VAL A 91 -6.86 2.57 -4.05
CA VAL A 91 -6.58 1.13 -4.07
C VAL A 91 -7.16 0.50 -2.82
N ASP A 92 -8.14 -0.35 -3.02
CA ASP A 92 -8.89 -1.08 -2.00
C ASP A 92 -9.25 -2.48 -2.53
N PRO A 93 -8.82 -3.56 -1.86
CA PRO A 93 -8.07 -3.60 -0.61
C PRO A 93 -6.55 -3.60 -0.78
N CYS A 94 -5.84 -3.10 0.24
CA CYS A 94 -4.44 -3.42 0.47
C CYS A 94 -4.35 -4.32 1.71
N THR A 95 -3.68 -5.45 1.61
CA THR A 95 -3.51 -6.40 2.71
C THR A 95 -2.40 -5.96 3.66
N VAL A 96 -2.70 -5.93 4.95
CA VAL A 96 -1.78 -5.50 6.01
C VAL A 96 -1.14 -6.72 6.67
N LYS A 97 0.15 -6.60 7.00
CA LYS A 97 0.94 -7.57 7.77
C LYS A 97 1.72 -6.84 8.84
N ALA A 98 1.78 -7.39 10.05
CA ALA A 98 2.66 -6.88 11.09
C ALA A 98 4.13 -7.16 10.73
N ILE A 99 4.99 -6.18 11.01
CA ILE A 99 6.45 -6.29 10.88
C ILE A 99 7.09 -5.76 12.16
N ASP A 100 8.40 -5.90 12.30
CA ASP A 100 9.11 -5.36 13.45
C ASP A 100 8.98 -3.83 13.50
N GLY A 101 8.36 -3.35 14.59
CA GLY A 101 8.13 -1.93 14.86
C GLY A 101 7.03 -1.26 14.03
N GLY A 102 6.12 -2.03 13.40
CA GLY A 102 5.01 -1.44 12.63
C GLY A 102 4.27 -2.41 11.73
N TYR A 103 3.85 -1.91 10.58
CA TYR A 103 3.06 -2.65 9.60
C TYR A 103 3.61 -2.46 8.20
N SER A 104 3.48 -3.50 7.38
CA SER A 104 3.60 -3.41 5.92
C SER A 104 2.23 -3.64 5.29
N PHE A 105 2.03 -3.09 4.11
CA PHE A 105 0.82 -3.34 3.33
C PHE A 105 1.13 -3.43 1.84
N GLU A 106 0.34 -4.21 1.14
CA GLU A 106 0.45 -4.41 -0.30
C GLU A 106 -0.94 -4.48 -0.95
N GLY A 107 -1.07 -3.91 -2.14
CA GLY A 107 -2.31 -3.93 -2.90
C GLY A 107 -2.04 -3.84 -4.40
N GLN A 108 -2.97 -4.39 -5.19
CA GLN A 108 -2.95 -4.31 -6.64
C GLN A 108 -4.37 -4.12 -7.16
N GLN A 109 -4.54 -3.23 -8.11
CA GLN A 109 -5.84 -2.95 -8.71
C GLN A 109 -5.66 -2.39 -10.11
N ASN A 110 -6.62 -2.65 -11.01
CA ASN A 110 -6.74 -1.92 -12.26
C ASN A 110 -7.63 -0.72 -12.03
N LEU A 111 -7.13 0.48 -12.31
CA LEU A 111 -7.87 1.72 -12.19
C LEU A 111 -8.09 2.36 -13.55
N ASP A 112 -9.29 2.89 -13.76
CA ASP A 112 -9.61 3.73 -14.89
C ASP A 112 -9.23 5.18 -14.59
N LEU A 113 -8.06 5.58 -15.06
CA LEU A 113 -7.53 6.92 -14.88
C LEU A 113 -8.03 7.85 -15.99
N VAL A 114 -7.95 9.15 -15.72
CA VAL A 114 -8.37 10.18 -16.68
C VAL A 114 -7.57 10.08 -17.98
N ALA A 115 -8.24 10.24 -19.12
CA ALA A 115 -7.56 10.24 -20.42
C ALA A 115 -6.40 11.26 -20.46
N PRO A 116 -5.26 10.90 -21.06
CA PRO A 116 -5.02 9.78 -21.96
C PRO A 116 -4.53 8.47 -21.31
N LEU A 117 -4.51 8.37 -19.98
CA LEU A 117 -3.94 7.21 -19.26
C LEU A 117 -4.81 5.95 -19.37
N GLY A 118 -6.14 6.09 -19.26
CA GLY A 118 -7.07 4.98 -19.38
C GLY A 118 -6.94 3.92 -18.27
N ASN A 119 -7.16 2.68 -18.61
CA ASN A 119 -7.08 1.57 -17.65
C ASN A 119 -5.62 1.20 -17.38
N CYS A 120 -5.20 1.37 -16.13
CA CYS A 120 -3.83 1.15 -15.69
C CYS A 120 -3.78 0.15 -14.53
N PRO A 121 -2.98 -0.93 -14.62
CA PRO A 121 -2.61 -1.73 -13.48
C PRO A 121 -1.79 -0.88 -12.49
N ILE A 122 -2.24 -0.84 -11.24
CA ILE A 122 -1.56 -0.15 -10.14
C ILE A 122 -1.14 -1.18 -9.09
N SER A 123 0.08 -1.05 -8.59
CA SER A 123 0.62 -1.81 -7.46
C SER A 123 1.06 -0.87 -6.36
N ILE A 124 0.78 -1.24 -5.11
CA ILE A 124 1.17 -0.49 -3.93
C ILE A 124 1.94 -1.41 -2.99
N LEU A 125 3.06 -0.90 -2.49
CA LEU A 125 3.81 -1.47 -1.39
C LEU A 125 4.07 -0.36 -0.38
N GLY A 126 3.76 -0.59 0.89
CA GLY A 126 3.94 0.43 1.91
C GLY A 126 4.36 -0.12 3.25
N THR A 127 4.94 0.74 4.07
CA THR A 127 5.29 0.47 5.47
C THR A 127 4.93 1.66 6.33
N VAL A 128 4.43 1.37 7.53
CA VAL A 128 4.19 2.37 8.58
C VAL A 128 4.95 1.93 9.82
N LYS A 129 5.78 2.83 10.36
CA LYS A 129 6.51 2.64 11.62
C LYS A 129 6.32 3.87 12.50
N GLY A 130 5.56 3.70 13.59
CA GLY A 130 5.12 4.83 14.40
C GLY A 130 4.31 5.82 13.56
N SER A 131 4.74 7.08 13.51
CA SER A 131 4.10 8.11 12.68
C SER A 131 4.63 8.17 11.24
N ASN A 132 5.71 7.46 10.90
CA ASN A 132 6.34 7.55 9.59
C ASN A 132 5.72 6.54 8.62
N ILE A 133 5.53 6.98 7.38
CA ILE A 133 5.04 6.15 6.29
C ILE A 133 5.97 6.25 5.08
N ASN A 134 6.17 5.11 4.41
CA ASN A 134 6.82 5.02 3.11
C ASN A 134 5.93 4.19 2.20
N ILE A 135 5.62 4.69 1.00
CA ILE A 135 4.78 4.00 0.02
C ILE A 135 5.46 4.06 -1.35
N GLU A 136 5.51 2.91 -2.01
CA GLU A 136 5.87 2.80 -3.41
C GLU A 136 4.62 2.48 -4.22
N ILE A 137 4.36 3.26 -5.26
CA ILE A 137 3.23 3.13 -6.17
C ILE A 137 3.80 2.86 -7.56
N GLY A 138 3.50 1.71 -8.14
CA GLY A 138 3.80 1.38 -9.53
C GLY A 138 2.56 1.52 -10.38
N VAL A 139 2.64 2.22 -11.50
CA VAL A 139 1.55 2.36 -12.49
C VAL A 139 2.09 1.95 -13.86
N LYS A 140 1.43 0.99 -14.49
CA LYS A 140 1.74 0.61 -15.88
C LYS A 140 0.76 1.26 -16.83
N VAL A 141 1.23 2.25 -17.56
CA VAL A 141 0.44 2.95 -18.57
C VAL A 141 0.53 2.19 -19.88
N GLY A 142 -0.63 1.76 -20.41
CA GLY A 142 -0.71 1.02 -21.66
C GLY A 142 -0.52 1.90 -22.91
N ALA A 143 -0.80 1.32 -24.07
CA ALA A 143 -0.77 2.04 -25.35
C ALA A 143 -1.76 3.24 -25.32
N PRO A 144 -1.42 4.36 -25.98
CA PRO A 144 -0.23 4.58 -26.84
C PRO A 144 1.04 4.98 -26.09
N LEU A 145 0.97 5.31 -24.81
CA LEU A 145 2.08 5.87 -24.03
C LEU A 145 3.14 4.81 -23.67
N ASN A 146 2.70 3.59 -23.29
CA ASN A 146 3.57 2.46 -22.92
C ASN A 146 4.68 2.85 -21.92
N GLN A 147 4.31 3.43 -20.78
CA GLN A 147 5.23 3.96 -19.77
C GLN A 147 5.12 3.21 -18.45
N ASP A 148 6.24 3.01 -17.78
CA ASP A 148 6.34 2.55 -16.41
C ASP A 148 6.54 3.76 -15.47
N VAL A 149 5.54 4.03 -14.65
CA VAL A 149 5.57 5.12 -13.68
C VAL A 149 5.79 4.55 -12.28
N LYS A 150 6.78 5.07 -11.56
CA LYS A 150 7.02 4.79 -10.14
C LYS A 150 6.89 6.07 -9.35
N ALA A 151 6.02 6.06 -8.34
CA ALA A 151 5.91 7.15 -7.39
C ALA A 151 6.31 6.64 -6.00
N THR A 152 7.11 7.42 -5.28
CA THR A 152 7.52 7.12 -3.91
C THR A 152 7.03 8.23 -3.02
N PHE A 153 6.23 7.89 -2.01
CA PHE A 153 5.75 8.80 -0.99
C PHE A 153 6.45 8.51 0.33
N VAL A 154 7.02 9.56 0.93
CA VAL A 154 7.59 9.52 2.27
C VAL A 154 6.97 10.62 3.10
N GLY A 155 6.34 10.26 4.21
CA GLY A 155 5.56 11.22 4.99
C GLY A 155 5.38 10.83 6.45
N THR A 156 4.57 11.64 7.13
CA THR A 156 4.22 11.44 8.54
C THR A 156 2.71 11.55 8.73
N LYS A 157 2.21 10.82 9.74
CA LYS A 157 0.79 10.83 10.12
C LYS A 157 0.42 12.21 10.65
N LEU A 158 -0.69 12.76 10.17
CA LEU A 158 -1.25 14.01 10.68
C LEU A 158 -1.82 13.79 12.08
N THR A 159 -1.41 14.63 13.01
CA THR A 159 -1.91 14.64 14.40
C THR A 159 -2.87 15.80 14.54
N GLY A 160 -4.17 15.51 14.73
CA GLY A 160 -5.20 16.55 14.96
C GLY A 160 -6.29 16.57 13.88
N ASN A 161 -7.34 17.37 14.11
CA ASN A 161 -8.50 17.54 13.24
C ASN A 161 -8.20 18.29 11.92
N GLU A 162 -7.09 18.03 11.29
CA GLU A 162 -6.85 18.57 9.96
C GLU A 162 -7.65 17.74 8.95
N SER A 163 -8.80 18.30 8.61
CA SER A 163 -9.73 17.80 7.61
C SER A 163 -9.00 17.39 6.34
N SER A 164 -9.34 16.23 5.82
CA SER A 164 -8.75 15.52 4.69
C SER A 164 -8.97 16.20 3.31
N GLU A 165 -9.15 17.49 3.26
CA GLU A 165 -9.19 18.18 1.97
C GLU A 165 -7.77 18.61 1.55
N ALA A 166 -7.20 17.84 0.64
CA ALA A 166 -5.95 18.19 -0.04
C ALA A 166 -6.20 19.40 -0.94
N LYS A 167 -5.88 20.58 -0.45
CA LYS A 167 -5.79 21.77 -1.31
C LYS A 167 -4.37 21.76 -1.91
N ILE A 168 -4.28 21.44 -3.20
CA ILE A 168 -3.02 21.53 -3.95
C ILE A 168 -2.66 23.00 -4.08
N THR A 169 -1.68 23.47 -3.35
CA THR A 169 -1.09 24.79 -3.54
C THR A 169 0.28 24.63 -4.19
N GLY A 170 0.32 24.88 -5.50
CA GLY A 170 1.49 25.32 -6.23
C GLY A 170 2.54 24.24 -6.56
N PHE A 171 2.64 23.93 -7.85
CA PHE A 171 3.84 23.38 -8.44
C PHE A 171 4.86 24.51 -8.59
N THR A 172 6.02 24.41 -7.97
CA THR A 172 7.16 25.21 -8.36
C THR A 172 7.94 24.42 -9.41
N PHE A 173 7.85 24.88 -10.66
CA PHE A 173 8.80 24.45 -11.69
C PHE A 173 10.15 25.13 -11.40
N ASP A 174 11.17 24.32 -11.26
CA ASP A 174 12.54 24.85 -11.29
C ASP A 174 12.83 25.23 -12.74
N SER A 175 12.79 26.54 -13.01
CA SER A 175 12.89 27.09 -14.36
C SER A 175 14.35 27.31 -14.80
N ASP A 176 15.29 26.54 -14.30
CA ASP A 176 16.70 26.67 -14.61
C ASP A 176 17.18 25.82 -15.79
N VAL A 177 16.33 25.52 -16.76
CA VAL A 177 16.75 24.94 -18.04
C VAL A 177 16.13 25.72 -19.19
N VAL A 178 16.57 26.97 -19.39
CA VAL A 178 16.54 27.61 -20.70
C VAL A 178 17.70 28.63 -20.74
N THR A 179 18.73 28.30 -21.46
CA THR A 179 19.53 29.14 -22.37
C THR A 179 20.92 28.51 -22.55
N GLU A 180 21.21 27.91 -23.64
CA GLU A 180 21.79 28.42 -24.88
C GLU A 180 21.76 27.31 -25.94
#